data_39b6683ecddaa98fb2c43f5b4657e845
#
_entry.id   39b6683ecddaa98fb2c43f5b4657e845
#
_cell.length_a   1.000
_cell.length_b   1.000
_cell.length_c   1.000
_cell.angle_alpha   90.00
_cell.angle_beta   90.00
_cell.angle_gamma   90.00
#
_symmetry.space_group_name_H-M   'P 1'
#
loop_
_entity.id
_entity.type
_entity.pdbx_description
1 polymer ?
#
loop_
_entity_poly.entity_id
_entity_poly.type
_entity_poly.pdbx_seq_one_letter_code
_entity_poly.pdbx_strand_id
1 'polypeptide(L)'
;EIAETLNLKDNLHKVAGRLGLSEKQRIAIGRSIIVEPEILLLDEPLTLVDAKVKEAMRRELRRLQKELRITILYVTHDQLEAMMMSDRIAVMSAGKILQIGTPSEIYENPKNVFIARFIGSPTINLLSSKLTIENDKFSILIKDKEAKIQMERKLYDNILSKHVGRELLLGIRPEEVEIVKQHMHGYNIIGKIEFIEVMGEKMEIYVKMNDEYIRALTPLRTDLREGDNVYVRIPLDRIFLFD
;
A
#
# COMPACT_ATOMS: atom_id res chain seq x y z
N GLU A 1 14.41 32.07 -8.58
CA GLU A 1 13.21 31.42 -8.06
C GLU A 1 13.25 29.90 -8.28
N ILE A 2 13.20 29.36 -9.53
CA ILE A 2 13.27 27.89 -9.77
C ILE A 2 14.56 27.25 -9.24
N ALA A 3 15.73 27.92 -9.43
CA ALA A 3 16.99 27.43 -8.88
C ALA A 3 17.01 27.41 -7.35
N GLU A 4 16.32 28.33 -6.69
CA GLU A 4 16.14 28.37 -5.25
C GLU A 4 15.24 27.25 -4.77
N THR A 5 14.11 27.13 -5.41
CA THR A 5 13.11 26.06 -5.20
C THR A 5 13.73 24.66 -5.28
N LEU A 6 14.57 24.43 -6.28
CA LEU A 6 15.26 23.14 -6.48
C LEU A 6 16.58 23.01 -5.69
N ASN A 7 16.88 23.97 -4.79
CA ASN A 7 18.13 24.03 -4.03
C ASN A 7 19.38 23.91 -4.92
N LEU A 8 19.43 24.74 -5.95
CA LEU A 8 20.50 24.77 -6.96
C LEU A 8 21.29 26.08 -6.96
N LYS A 9 20.98 27.05 -6.08
CA LYS A 9 21.65 28.37 -6.06
C LYS A 9 23.18 28.24 -6.06
N ASP A 10 23.73 27.41 -5.20
CA ASP A 10 25.17 27.19 -5.03
C ASP A 10 25.80 26.44 -6.22
N ASN A 11 24.97 25.92 -7.09
CA ASN A 11 25.40 25.10 -8.22
C ASN A 11 25.36 25.85 -9.57
N LEU A 12 24.78 27.03 -9.60
CA LEU A 12 24.59 27.81 -10.84
C LEU A 12 25.92 28.19 -11.54
N HIS A 13 26.99 28.29 -10.78
CA HIS A 13 28.32 28.68 -11.30
C HIS A 13 29.23 27.45 -11.52
N LYS A 14 28.78 26.23 -11.20
CA LYS A 14 29.56 25.01 -11.39
C LYS A 14 29.52 24.54 -12.83
N VAL A 15 30.66 24.03 -13.32
CA VAL A 15 30.69 23.34 -14.60
C VAL A 15 29.90 22.06 -14.53
N ALA A 16 29.04 21.79 -15.53
CA ALA A 16 28.12 20.64 -15.56
C ALA A 16 28.82 19.27 -15.30
N GLY A 17 30.07 19.12 -15.75
CA GLY A 17 30.86 17.91 -15.51
C GLY A 17 31.21 17.65 -14.05
N ARG A 18 31.19 18.68 -13.20
CA ARG A 18 31.52 18.58 -11.78
C ARG A 18 30.28 18.38 -10.88
N LEU A 19 29.11 18.37 -11.47
CA LEU A 19 27.85 18.17 -10.76
C LEU A 19 27.61 16.71 -10.44
N GLY A 20 27.16 16.44 -9.24
CA GLY A 20 26.68 15.11 -8.84
C GLY A 20 25.39 14.71 -9.60
N LEU A 21 25.05 13.42 -9.56
CA LEU A 21 23.91 12.89 -10.32
C LEU A 21 22.59 13.51 -9.86
N SER A 22 22.37 13.66 -8.56
CA SER A 22 21.20 14.33 -7.98
C SER A 22 21.10 15.81 -8.40
N GLU A 23 22.24 16.53 -8.49
CA GLU A 23 22.26 17.91 -8.94
C GLU A 23 21.88 18.01 -10.43
N LYS A 24 22.40 17.12 -11.27
CA LYS A 24 22.06 17.03 -12.69
C LYS A 24 20.58 16.77 -12.92
N GLN A 25 19.99 15.88 -12.10
CA GLN A 25 18.58 15.54 -12.19
C GLN A 25 17.68 16.73 -11.82
N ARG A 26 18.00 17.45 -10.73
CA ARG A 26 17.32 18.68 -10.35
C ARG A 26 17.42 19.78 -11.40
N ILE A 27 18.58 19.91 -12.04
CA ILE A 27 18.77 20.86 -13.16
C ILE A 27 17.92 20.46 -14.36
N ALA A 28 17.82 19.17 -14.69
CA ALA A 28 16.97 18.70 -15.79
C ALA A 28 15.49 19.04 -15.54
N ILE A 29 15.01 18.81 -14.33
CA ILE A 29 13.66 19.20 -13.91
C ILE A 29 13.50 20.73 -14.01
N GLY A 30 14.44 21.51 -13.47
CA GLY A 30 14.38 22.98 -13.54
C GLY A 30 14.31 23.51 -14.97
N ARG A 31 15.10 22.94 -15.88
CA ARG A 31 15.08 23.30 -17.31
C ARG A 31 13.73 23.01 -17.96
N SER A 32 13.08 21.91 -17.60
CA SER A 32 11.77 21.54 -18.17
C SER A 32 10.62 22.41 -17.63
N ILE A 33 10.77 22.99 -16.44
CA ILE A 33 9.77 23.89 -15.85
C ILE A 33 9.93 25.34 -16.33
N ILE A 34 11.17 25.80 -16.58
CA ILE A 34 11.45 27.20 -16.99
C ILE A 34 10.74 27.63 -18.28
N VAL A 35 10.44 26.69 -19.16
CA VAL A 35 9.73 26.95 -20.42
C VAL A 35 8.21 27.04 -20.26
N GLU A 36 7.71 26.94 -19.02
CA GLU A 36 6.28 27.02 -18.66
C GLU A 36 5.39 26.08 -19.52
N PRO A 37 5.67 24.77 -19.52
CA PRO A 37 4.94 23.85 -20.39
C PRO A 37 3.51 23.67 -19.94
N GLU A 38 2.57 23.42 -20.86
CA GLU A 38 1.21 23.00 -20.52
C GLU A 38 1.16 21.60 -19.89
N ILE A 39 2.04 20.70 -20.36
CA ILE A 39 2.18 19.33 -19.86
C ILE A 39 3.66 19.03 -19.63
N LEU A 40 3.98 18.59 -18.43
CA LEU A 40 5.31 18.15 -18.04
C LEU A 40 5.36 16.62 -17.91
N LEU A 41 6.27 15.99 -18.66
CA LEU A 41 6.48 14.54 -18.61
C LEU A 41 7.73 14.23 -17.78
N LEU A 42 7.56 13.48 -16.71
CA LEU A 42 8.63 13.05 -15.80
C LEU A 42 8.69 11.52 -15.76
N ASP A 43 9.80 10.98 -16.25
CA ASP A 43 10.05 9.54 -16.24
C ASP A 43 11.08 9.20 -15.18
N GLU A 44 10.63 8.54 -14.10
CA GLU A 44 11.41 8.16 -12.92
C GLU A 44 12.34 9.28 -12.38
N PRO A 45 11.83 10.51 -12.16
CA PRO A 45 12.70 11.68 -11.95
C PRO A 45 13.43 11.67 -10.60
N LEU A 46 13.09 10.80 -9.67
CA LEU A 46 13.70 10.73 -8.34
C LEU A 46 14.44 9.41 -8.06
N THR A 47 14.56 8.52 -9.03
CA THR A 47 15.14 7.17 -8.84
C THR A 47 16.61 7.21 -8.39
N LEU A 48 17.38 8.18 -8.87
CA LEU A 48 18.82 8.30 -8.57
C LEU A 48 19.14 9.29 -7.45
N VAL A 49 18.14 9.70 -6.69
CA VAL A 49 18.25 10.66 -5.59
C VAL A 49 18.26 9.93 -4.25
N ASP A 50 19.10 10.36 -3.32
CA ASP A 50 19.09 9.79 -1.96
C ASP A 50 17.78 10.06 -1.21
N ALA A 51 17.44 9.17 -0.26
CA ALA A 51 16.13 9.18 0.39
C ALA A 51 15.77 10.52 1.06
N LYS A 52 16.73 11.20 1.68
CA LYS A 52 16.49 12.47 2.37
C LYS A 52 16.20 13.62 1.41
N VAL A 53 16.97 13.68 0.30
CA VAL A 53 16.77 14.68 -0.76
C VAL A 53 15.49 14.37 -1.53
N LYS A 54 15.20 13.07 -1.78
CA LYS A 54 13.99 12.59 -2.44
C LYS A 54 12.71 13.08 -1.77
N GLU A 55 12.64 13.03 -0.44
CA GLU A 55 11.50 13.53 0.33
C GLU A 55 11.29 15.04 0.15
N ALA A 56 12.37 15.82 0.21
CA ALA A 56 12.31 17.27 -0.01
C ALA A 56 11.87 17.60 -1.44
N MET A 57 12.40 16.87 -2.44
CA MET A 57 12.04 17.07 -3.84
C MET A 57 10.58 16.71 -4.15
N ARG A 58 10.04 15.65 -3.55
CA ARG A 58 8.61 15.30 -3.69
C ARG A 58 7.72 16.46 -3.24
N ARG A 59 7.97 17.01 -2.06
CA ARG A 59 7.21 18.17 -1.55
C ARG A 59 7.31 19.36 -2.50
N GLU A 60 8.51 19.62 -3.00
CA GLU A 60 8.79 20.75 -3.86
C GLU A 60 8.14 20.64 -5.25
N LEU A 61 8.24 19.46 -5.88
CA LEU A 61 7.54 19.19 -7.15
C LEU A 61 6.02 19.34 -7.01
N ARG A 62 5.45 18.85 -5.89
CA ARG A 62 4.02 19.01 -5.62
C ARG A 62 3.63 20.48 -5.41
N ARG A 63 4.48 21.25 -4.74
CA ARG A 63 4.29 22.69 -4.55
C ARG A 63 4.30 23.42 -5.89
N LEU A 64 5.33 23.18 -6.70
CA LEU A 64 5.48 23.77 -8.04
C LEU A 64 4.29 23.44 -8.95
N GLN A 65 3.85 22.18 -8.96
CA GLN A 65 2.68 21.77 -9.75
C GLN A 65 1.44 22.59 -9.39
N LYS A 66 1.20 22.82 -8.09
CA LYS A 66 0.05 23.60 -7.62
C LYS A 66 0.18 25.08 -7.96
N GLU A 67 1.36 25.67 -7.78
CA GLU A 67 1.63 27.06 -8.03
C GLU A 67 1.53 27.41 -9.53
N LEU A 68 2.14 26.58 -10.36
CA LEU A 68 2.18 26.79 -11.81
C LEU A 68 0.93 26.25 -12.53
N ARG A 69 0.10 25.46 -11.85
CA ARG A 69 -1.12 24.81 -12.39
C ARG A 69 -0.88 24.00 -13.66
N ILE A 70 0.31 23.43 -13.79
CA ILE A 70 0.68 22.59 -14.93
C ILE A 70 0.17 21.16 -14.74
N THR A 71 -0.13 20.49 -15.86
CA THR A 71 -0.42 19.06 -15.85
C THR A 71 0.89 18.29 -15.86
N ILE A 72 1.09 17.39 -14.89
CA ILE A 72 2.27 16.53 -14.82
C ILE A 72 1.87 15.07 -15.04
N LEU A 73 2.46 14.43 -16.03
CA LEU A 73 2.46 12.97 -16.15
C LEU A 73 3.76 12.45 -15.53
N TYR A 74 3.62 11.81 -14.37
CA TYR A 74 4.72 11.31 -13.56
C TYR A 74 4.77 9.79 -13.60
N VAL A 75 5.82 9.22 -14.17
CA VAL A 75 6.07 7.77 -14.19
C VAL A 75 7.00 7.42 -13.06
N THR A 76 6.62 6.44 -12.24
CA THR A 76 7.44 5.91 -11.15
C THR A 76 7.08 4.46 -10.85
N HIS A 77 8.05 3.70 -10.35
CA HIS A 77 7.82 2.40 -9.73
C HIS A 77 7.70 2.48 -8.20
N ASP A 78 7.93 3.67 -7.63
CA ASP A 78 7.81 3.93 -6.19
C ASP A 78 6.35 4.25 -5.85
N GLN A 79 5.68 3.30 -5.18
CA GLN A 79 4.28 3.46 -4.77
C GLN A 79 4.05 4.66 -3.85
N LEU A 80 5.03 5.00 -2.97
CA LEU A 80 4.91 6.14 -2.07
C LEU A 80 4.90 7.46 -2.86
N GLU A 81 5.73 7.56 -3.91
CA GLU A 81 5.68 8.72 -4.81
C GLU A 81 4.32 8.85 -5.46
N ALA A 82 3.81 7.77 -6.05
CA ALA A 82 2.50 7.76 -6.68
C ALA A 82 1.40 8.17 -5.71
N MET A 83 1.35 7.58 -4.52
CA MET A 83 0.31 7.83 -3.50
C MET A 83 0.37 9.26 -2.93
N MET A 84 1.57 9.83 -2.74
CA MET A 84 1.73 11.14 -2.10
C MET A 84 1.62 12.31 -3.07
N MET A 85 1.98 12.13 -4.33
CA MET A 85 2.15 13.24 -5.27
C MET A 85 1.01 13.39 -6.26
N SER A 86 0.29 12.32 -6.59
CA SER A 86 -0.69 12.35 -7.68
C SER A 86 -2.11 12.69 -7.21
N ASP A 87 -2.87 13.28 -8.11
CA ASP A 87 -4.33 13.45 -7.97
C ASP A 87 -5.05 12.19 -8.48
N ARG A 88 -4.44 11.51 -9.47
CA ARG A 88 -4.90 10.22 -10.01
C ARG A 88 -3.72 9.32 -10.32
N ILE A 89 -3.90 8.03 -10.09
CA ILE A 89 -2.92 6.98 -10.35
C ILE A 89 -3.45 6.08 -11.46
N ALA A 90 -2.61 5.80 -12.46
CA ALA A 90 -2.83 4.72 -13.42
C ALA A 90 -1.88 3.57 -13.10
N VAL A 91 -2.40 2.45 -12.58
CA VAL A 91 -1.61 1.25 -12.34
C VAL A 91 -1.48 0.47 -13.63
N MET A 92 -0.24 0.24 -14.06
CA MET A 92 0.08 -0.45 -15.31
C MET A 92 0.81 -1.77 -15.06
N SER A 93 0.53 -2.76 -15.87
CA SER A 93 1.29 -4.01 -15.94
C SER A 93 1.27 -4.58 -17.36
N ALA A 94 2.40 -5.08 -17.82
CA ALA A 94 2.55 -5.66 -19.16
C ALA A 94 1.98 -4.76 -20.29
N GLY A 95 2.22 -3.45 -20.22
CA GLY A 95 1.78 -2.47 -21.22
C GLY A 95 0.27 -2.13 -21.18
N LYS A 96 -0.48 -2.65 -20.19
CA LYS A 96 -1.91 -2.39 -20.05
C LYS A 96 -2.20 -1.60 -18.76
N ILE A 97 -3.14 -0.67 -18.84
CA ILE A 97 -3.67 0.02 -17.67
C ILE A 97 -4.69 -0.91 -17.02
N LEU A 98 -4.44 -1.29 -15.76
CA LEU A 98 -5.30 -2.18 -14.98
C LEU A 98 -6.36 -1.42 -14.20
N GLN A 99 -6.02 -0.25 -13.67
CA GLN A 99 -6.94 0.62 -12.93
C GLN A 99 -6.46 2.07 -13.00
N ILE A 100 -7.43 2.99 -13.05
CA ILE A 100 -7.19 4.42 -12.85
C ILE A 100 -8.13 4.88 -11.76
N GLY A 101 -7.61 5.66 -10.80
CA GLY A 101 -8.38 6.21 -9.70
C GLY A 101 -7.57 7.20 -8.88
N THR A 102 -8.18 7.79 -7.87
CA THR A 102 -7.49 8.54 -6.82
C THR A 102 -6.62 7.59 -5.99
N PRO A 103 -5.61 8.09 -5.26
CA PRO A 103 -4.84 7.25 -4.33
C PRO A 103 -5.71 6.41 -3.39
N SER A 104 -6.74 7.03 -2.76
CA SER A 104 -7.67 6.31 -1.87
C SER A 104 -8.45 5.22 -2.61
N GLU A 105 -9.00 5.50 -3.80
CA GLU A 105 -9.73 4.50 -4.58
C GLU A 105 -8.87 3.29 -4.96
N ILE A 106 -7.61 3.53 -5.34
CA ILE A 106 -6.67 2.44 -5.69
C ILE A 106 -6.32 1.59 -4.46
N TYR A 107 -6.18 2.22 -3.29
CA TYR A 107 -5.84 1.56 -2.04
C TYR A 107 -7.02 0.79 -1.43
N GLU A 108 -8.19 1.44 -1.37
CA GLU A 108 -9.39 0.93 -0.70
C GLU A 108 -10.22 -0.01 -1.59
N ASN A 109 -10.11 0.13 -2.93
CA ASN A 109 -10.90 -0.64 -3.88
C ASN A 109 -10.04 -1.20 -5.03
N PRO A 110 -9.00 -2.00 -4.73
CA PRO A 110 -8.15 -2.60 -5.77
C PRO A 110 -8.96 -3.58 -6.62
N LYS A 111 -8.94 -3.42 -7.95
CA LYS A 111 -9.73 -4.24 -8.88
C LYS A 111 -9.25 -5.69 -9.01
N ASN A 112 -8.04 -5.99 -8.61
CA ASN A 112 -7.46 -7.34 -8.68
C ASN A 112 -6.32 -7.53 -7.68
N VAL A 113 -5.90 -8.78 -7.53
CA VAL A 113 -4.81 -9.20 -6.63
C VAL A 113 -3.50 -8.48 -6.93
N PHE A 114 -3.17 -8.25 -8.20
CA PHE A 114 -1.94 -7.56 -8.59
C PHE A 114 -1.90 -6.15 -7.98
N ILE A 115 -2.97 -5.37 -8.15
CA ILE A 115 -3.06 -4.00 -7.60
C ILE A 115 -3.02 -4.02 -6.09
N ALA A 116 -3.78 -4.93 -5.45
CA ALA A 116 -3.80 -5.06 -3.99
C ALA A 116 -2.42 -5.37 -3.40
N ARG A 117 -1.63 -6.20 -4.09
CA ARG A 117 -0.24 -6.53 -3.70
C ARG A 117 0.75 -5.43 -4.02
N PHE A 118 0.56 -4.75 -5.14
CA PHE A 118 1.49 -3.72 -5.60
C PHE A 118 1.37 -2.44 -4.76
N ILE A 119 0.16 -2.11 -4.29
CA ILE A 119 -0.12 -0.88 -3.53
C ILE A 119 -0.28 -1.22 -2.05
N GLY A 120 0.57 -0.60 -1.22
CA GLY A 120 0.59 -0.73 0.24
C GLY A 120 1.91 -1.31 0.77
N SER A 121 2.37 -0.74 1.87
CA SER A 121 3.58 -1.19 2.59
C SER A 121 3.28 -1.18 4.09
N PRO A 122 3.29 -2.36 4.72
CA PRO A 122 3.57 -3.70 4.18
C PRO A 122 2.55 -4.19 3.14
N THR A 123 2.93 -5.20 2.36
CA THR A 123 2.05 -5.81 1.35
C THR A 123 0.84 -6.48 2.00
N ILE A 124 -0.32 -6.42 1.34
CA ILE A 124 -1.56 -7.08 1.79
C ILE A 124 -1.36 -8.57 2.10
N ASN A 125 -2.00 -9.07 3.17
CA ASN A 125 -2.15 -10.51 3.40
C ASN A 125 -3.12 -11.10 2.37
N LEU A 126 -2.78 -12.24 1.81
CA LEU A 126 -3.64 -13.01 0.92
C LEU A 126 -3.76 -14.43 1.46
N LEU A 127 -4.96 -14.81 1.85
CA LEU A 127 -5.27 -16.10 2.46
C LEU A 127 -6.19 -16.89 1.54
N SER A 128 -5.84 -18.13 1.26
CA SER A 128 -6.72 -19.05 0.54
C SER A 128 -7.99 -19.27 1.35
N SER A 129 -9.14 -19.06 0.74
CA SER A 129 -10.41 -19.12 1.45
C SER A 129 -11.51 -19.72 0.59
N LYS A 130 -12.56 -20.20 1.24
CA LYS A 130 -13.78 -20.71 0.60
C LYS A 130 -15.01 -20.10 1.24
N LEU A 131 -15.88 -19.55 0.43
CA LEU A 131 -17.14 -19.00 0.91
C LEU A 131 -18.21 -20.11 0.95
N THR A 132 -18.84 -20.28 2.09
CA THR A 132 -19.94 -21.24 2.31
C THR A 132 -21.14 -20.56 2.98
N ILE A 133 -22.29 -21.22 2.95
CA ILE A 133 -23.47 -20.82 3.74
C ILE A 133 -23.74 -21.92 4.76
N GLU A 134 -23.84 -21.54 6.03
CA GLU A 134 -24.18 -22.41 7.12
C GLU A 134 -25.15 -21.70 8.08
N ASN A 135 -26.27 -22.35 8.42
CA ASN A 135 -27.28 -21.80 9.34
C ASN A 135 -27.74 -20.37 8.97
N ASP A 136 -27.97 -20.14 7.66
CA ASP A 136 -28.37 -18.84 7.08
C ASP A 136 -27.35 -17.70 7.34
N LYS A 137 -26.08 -18.06 7.51
CA LYS A 137 -24.95 -17.13 7.62
C LYS A 137 -23.92 -17.45 6.55
N PHE A 138 -23.28 -16.41 5.99
CA PHE A 138 -22.06 -16.61 5.20
C PHE A 138 -20.92 -16.99 6.14
N SER A 139 -20.13 -17.94 5.71
CA SER A 139 -18.93 -18.38 6.42
C SER A 139 -17.77 -18.39 5.44
N ILE A 140 -16.74 -17.59 5.73
CA ILE A 140 -15.45 -17.68 5.03
C ILE A 140 -14.60 -18.67 5.80
N LEU A 141 -14.28 -19.77 5.15
CA LEU A 141 -13.36 -20.78 5.66
C LEU A 141 -11.98 -20.45 5.10
N ILE A 142 -11.04 -20.16 5.97
CA ILE A 142 -9.65 -19.93 5.61
C ILE A 142 -8.97 -21.31 5.65
N LYS A 143 -8.26 -21.65 4.57
CA LYS A 143 -7.47 -22.85 4.44
C LYS A 143 -8.13 -24.09 5.07
N ASP A 144 -9.11 -24.64 4.36
CA ASP A 144 -9.80 -25.91 4.69
C ASP A 144 -10.37 -26.05 6.12
N LYS A 145 -10.88 -24.93 6.69
CA LYS A 145 -11.55 -24.85 7.99
C LYS A 145 -10.66 -24.50 9.21
N GLU A 146 -9.41 -24.15 9.03
CA GLU A 146 -8.54 -23.77 10.15
C GLU A 146 -9.01 -22.50 10.86
N ALA A 147 -9.65 -21.58 10.10
CA ALA A 147 -10.30 -20.43 10.68
C ALA A 147 -11.62 -20.16 9.98
N LYS A 148 -12.62 -19.76 10.75
CA LYS A 148 -13.98 -19.49 10.26
C LYS A 148 -14.39 -18.07 10.64
N ILE A 149 -14.73 -17.27 9.64
CA ILE A 149 -15.29 -15.94 9.82
C ILE A 149 -16.76 -15.99 9.40
N GLN A 150 -17.67 -15.64 10.30
CA GLN A 150 -19.11 -15.67 10.05
C GLN A 150 -19.67 -14.26 9.83
N MET A 151 -20.61 -14.15 8.89
CA MET A 151 -21.28 -12.90 8.51
C MET A 151 -22.78 -13.10 8.41
N GLU A 152 -23.54 -12.11 8.83
CA GLU A 152 -25.00 -12.11 8.65
C GLU A 152 -25.35 -12.02 7.16
N ARG A 153 -26.10 -13.01 6.66
CA ARG A 153 -26.46 -13.11 5.25
C ARG A 153 -27.17 -11.87 4.72
N LYS A 154 -28.09 -11.31 5.49
CA LYS A 154 -28.87 -10.11 5.11
C LYS A 154 -28.01 -8.89 4.73
N LEU A 155 -26.82 -8.76 5.31
CA LEU A 155 -25.94 -7.62 5.05
C LEU A 155 -25.07 -7.80 3.78
N TYR A 156 -24.82 -9.04 3.38
CA TYR A 156 -23.81 -9.33 2.34
C TYR A 156 -24.35 -10.15 1.17
N ASP A 157 -25.65 -10.50 1.15
CA ASP A 157 -26.23 -11.41 0.15
C ASP A 157 -26.01 -10.94 -1.29
N ASN A 158 -26.19 -9.65 -1.57
CA ASN A 158 -26.02 -9.07 -2.90
C ASN A 158 -24.58 -9.15 -3.44
N ILE A 159 -23.60 -9.24 -2.53
CA ILE A 159 -22.17 -9.22 -2.87
C ILE A 159 -21.62 -10.64 -2.92
N LEU A 160 -21.96 -11.45 -1.93
CA LEU A 160 -21.30 -12.73 -1.68
C LEU A 160 -22.03 -13.95 -2.25
N SER A 161 -23.36 -13.88 -2.49
CA SER A 161 -24.13 -15.03 -2.96
C SER A 161 -23.59 -15.65 -4.26
N LYS A 162 -23.06 -14.84 -5.17
CA LYS A 162 -22.45 -15.30 -6.44
C LYS A 162 -21.11 -16.02 -6.28
N HIS A 163 -20.47 -15.90 -5.11
CA HIS A 163 -19.17 -16.53 -4.83
C HIS A 163 -19.28 -17.76 -3.92
N VAL A 164 -20.50 -18.14 -3.50
CA VAL A 164 -20.71 -19.31 -2.64
C VAL A 164 -20.21 -20.58 -3.31
N GLY A 165 -19.45 -21.38 -2.55
CA GLY A 165 -18.84 -22.62 -3.01
C GLY A 165 -17.54 -22.45 -3.82
N ARG A 166 -17.14 -21.22 -4.11
CA ARG A 166 -15.89 -20.94 -4.83
C ARG A 166 -14.71 -20.83 -3.87
N GLU A 167 -13.55 -21.18 -4.39
CA GLU A 167 -12.27 -20.84 -3.80
C GLU A 167 -11.94 -19.38 -4.16
N LEU A 168 -11.56 -18.60 -3.17
CA LEU A 168 -11.28 -17.17 -3.28
C LEU A 168 -10.00 -16.85 -2.53
N LEU A 169 -9.33 -15.78 -2.93
CA LEU A 169 -8.29 -15.17 -2.10
C LEU A 169 -8.90 -14.07 -1.24
N LEU A 170 -8.84 -14.27 0.08
CA LEU A 170 -9.19 -13.22 1.05
C LEU A 170 -7.98 -12.30 1.23
N GLY A 171 -8.14 -11.05 0.89
CA GLY A 171 -7.17 -10.00 1.13
C GLY A 171 -7.49 -9.22 2.40
N ILE A 172 -6.48 -8.93 3.22
CA ILE A 172 -6.59 -8.02 4.38
C ILE A 172 -5.29 -7.24 4.55
N ARG A 173 -5.40 -5.93 4.72
CA ARG A 173 -4.24 -5.07 4.98
C ARG A 173 -3.65 -5.38 6.35
N PRO A 174 -2.30 -5.37 6.52
CA PRO A 174 -1.68 -5.65 7.81
C PRO A 174 -2.12 -4.70 8.93
N GLU A 175 -2.38 -3.44 8.62
CA GLU A 175 -2.86 -2.43 9.57
C GLU A 175 -4.30 -2.64 10.03
N GLU A 176 -5.07 -3.46 9.35
CA GLU A 176 -6.45 -3.81 9.70
C GLU A 176 -6.53 -5.13 10.48
N VAL A 177 -5.43 -5.85 10.62
CA VAL A 177 -5.37 -7.09 11.40
C VAL A 177 -5.19 -6.78 12.87
N GLU A 178 -6.10 -7.28 13.69
CA GLU A 178 -6.06 -7.07 15.14
C GLU A 178 -5.53 -8.31 15.87
N ILE A 179 -4.68 -8.11 16.88
CA ILE A 179 -4.06 -9.18 17.67
C ILE A 179 -4.25 -8.93 19.15
N VAL A 180 -4.67 -9.98 19.89
CA VAL A 180 -4.78 -9.98 21.35
C VAL A 180 -4.24 -11.27 21.97
N LYS A 181 -3.73 -11.21 23.22
CA LYS A 181 -3.25 -12.39 23.97
C LYS A 181 -4.36 -13.23 24.56
N GLN A 182 -5.47 -12.61 24.92
CA GLN A 182 -6.58 -13.29 25.55
C GLN A 182 -7.73 -13.42 24.56
N HIS A 183 -8.42 -14.56 24.61
CA HIS A 183 -9.59 -14.77 23.77
C HIS A 183 -10.65 -13.70 24.02
N MET A 184 -11.07 -13.06 22.95
CA MET A 184 -12.17 -12.07 22.95
C MET A 184 -13.20 -12.46 21.88
N HIS A 185 -14.43 -12.04 22.08
CA HIS A 185 -15.49 -12.27 21.09
C HIS A 185 -15.10 -11.67 19.72
N GLY A 186 -15.20 -12.49 18.66
CA GLY A 186 -14.80 -12.09 17.30
C GLY A 186 -13.35 -12.37 16.94
N TYR A 187 -12.50 -12.79 17.88
CA TYR A 187 -11.12 -13.22 17.66
C TYR A 187 -11.06 -14.74 17.54
N ASN A 188 -11.33 -15.25 16.36
CA ASN A 188 -11.55 -16.68 16.12
C ASN A 188 -10.36 -17.41 15.50
N ILE A 189 -9.32 -16.68 15.11
CA ILE A 189 -8.12 -17.25 14.51
C ILE A 189 -7.05 -17.35 15.57
N ILE A 190 -6.51 -18.55 15.78
CA ILE A 190 -5.44 -18.80 16.74
C ILE A 190 -4.12 -18.94 15.98
N GLY A 191 -3.07 -18.30 16.47
CA GLY A 191 -1.75 -18.39 15.90
C GLY A 191 -0.65 -18.15 16.92
N LYS A 192 0.58 -18.34 16.50
CA LYS A 192 1.78 -18.09 17.32
C LYS A 192 2.61 -16.98 16.67
N ILE A 193 3.04 -16.02 17.45
CA ILE A 193 3.97 -14.98 16.96
C ILE A 193 5.32 -15.66 16.68
N GLU A 194 5.76 -15.61 15.44
CA GLU A 194 7.04 -16.16 15.03
C GLU A 194 8.12 -15.07 14.91
N PHE A 195 7.76 -13.90 14.37
CA PHE A 195 8.68 -12.75 14.23
C PHE A 195 7.99 -11.45 14.60
N ILE A 196 8.79 -10.52 15.11
CA ILE A 196 8.39 -9.13 15.36
C ILE A 196 9.46 -8.22 14.78
N GLU A 197 9.09 -7.41 13.80
CA GLU A 197 9.96 -6.39 13.22
C GLU A 197 9.57 -5.01 13.74
N VAL A 198 10.48 -4.35 14.46
CA VAL A 198 10.24 -3.00 15.00
C VAL A 198 10.68 -1.96 13.99
N MET A 199 9.75 -1.10 13.55
CA MET A 199 9.96 -0.04 12.58
C MET A 199 9.67 1.35 13.20
N GLY A 200 10.48 1.76 14.18
CA GLY A 200 10.29 3.01 14.90
C GLY A 200 9.06 2.98 15.81
N GLU A 201 8.02 3.75 15.47
CA GLU A 201 6.78 3.84 16.25
C GLU A 201 5.78 2.69 15.99
N LYS A 202 6.06 1.85 15.02
CA LYS A 202 5.23 0.70 14.63
C LYS A 202 6.03 -0.59 14.73
N MET A 203 5.29 -1.69 14.78
CA MET A 203 5.85 -3.04 14.68
C MET A 203 5.02 -3.87 13.72
N GLU A 204 5.69 -4.66 12.88
CA GLU A 204 5.08 -5.69 12.06
C GLU A 204 5.21 -7.03 12.77
N ILE A 205 4.09 -7.72 12.95
CA ILE A 205 4.00 -8.98 13.69
C ILE A 205 3.62 -10.07 12.71
N TYR A 206 4.43 -11.09 12.63
CA TYR A 206 4.20 -12.28 11.81
C TYR A 206 3.60 -13.38 12.70
N VAL A 207 2.32 -13.63 12.52
CA VAL A 207 1.60 -14.68 13.24
C VAL A 207 1.49 -15.91 12.34
N LYS A 208 2.09 -16.99 12.77
CA LYS A 208 2.01 -18.30 12.12
C LYS A 208 0.69 -18.98 12.45
N MET A 209 -0.04 -19.35 11.40
CA MET A 209 -1.26 -20.13 11.43
C MET A 209 -0.99 -21.43 10.65
N ASN A 210 -0.57 -22.50 11.34
CA ASN A 210 -0.05 -23.73 10.74
C ASN A 210 1.08 -23.47 9.72
N ASP A 211 0.82 -23.58 8.42
CA ASP A 211 1.82 -23.38 7.36
C ASP A 211 1.77 -21.99 6.69
N GLU A 212 0.88 -21.12 7.13
CA GLU A 212 0.74 -19.77 6.59
C GLU A 212 1.01 -18.71 7.65
N TYR A 213 1.26 -17.49 7.15
CA TYR A 213 1.45 -16.32 7.99
C TYR A 213 0.38 -15.29 7.72
N ILE A 214 -0.11 -14.67 8.80
CA ILE A 214 -0.80 -13.40 8.72
C ILE A 214 0.06 -12.32 9.37
N ARG A 215 0.18 -11.19 8.71
CA ARG A 215 0.95 -10.06 9.20
C ARG A 215 0.01 -9.01 9.76
N ALA A 216 0.36 -8.45 10.90
CA ALA A 216 -0.32 -7.32 11.47
C ALA A 216 0.65 -6.16 11.67
N LEU A 217 0.23 -4.96 11.30
CA LEU A 217 0.99 -3.73 11.55
C LEU A 217 0.29 -2.95 12.67
N THR A 218 0.97 -2.81 13.81
CA THR A 218 0.41 -2.15 14.99
C THR A 218 1.34 -1.03 15.49
N PRO A 219 0.84 -0.07 16.29
CA PRO A 219 1.73 0.76 17.11
C PRO A 219 2.61 -0.11 17.99
N LEU A 220 3.77 0.42 18.38
CA LEU A 220 4.71 -0.30 19.24
C LEU A 220 4.02 -0.76 20.54
N ARG A 221 4.09 -2.06 20.82
CA ARG A 221 3.50 -2.71 21.98
C ARG A 221 4.56 -3.52 22.73
N THR A 222 4.53 -3.47 24.05
CA THR A 222 5.49 -4.19 24.91
C THR A 222 4.93 -5.47 25.53
N ASP A 223 3.62 -5.70 25.36
CA ASP A 223 2.92 -6.87 25.87
C ASP A 223 3.01 -8.10 24.97
N LEU A 224 3.43 -7.94 23.70
CA LEU A 224 3.59 -9.02 22.73
C LEU A 224 5.07 -9.40 22.58
N ARG A 225 5.34 -10.69 22.48
CA ARG A 225 6.68 -11.27 22.31
C ARG A 225 6.65 -12.41 21.30
N GLU A 226 7.76 -12.65 20.64
CA GLU A 226 7.95 -13.84 19.84
C GLU A 226 7.74 -15.10 20.70
N GLY A 227 7.04 -16.07 20.15
CA GLY A 227 6.64 -17.28 20.82
C GLY A 227 5.29 -17.23 21.54
N ASP A 228 4.68 -16.05 21.71
CA ASP A 228 3.34 -15.89 22.30
C ASP A 228 2.27 -16.55 21.42
N ASN A 229 1.33 -17.26 22.07
CA ASN A 229 0.08 -17.64 21.42
C ASN A 229 -0.87 -16.45 21.47
N VAL A 230 -1.50 -16.17 20.34
CA VAL A 230 -2.37 -14.99 20.15
C VAL A 230 -3.64 -15.35 19.41
N TYR A 231 -4.62 -14.49 19.57
CA TYR A 231 -5.88 -14.53 18.83
C TYR A 231 -5.90 -13.38 17.84
N VAL A 232 -6.29 -13.69 16.62
CA VAL A 232 -6.34 -12.73 15.51
C VAL A 232 -7.79 -12.50 15.11
N ARG A 233 -8.11 -11.24 14.85
CA ARG A 233 -9.37 -10.82 14.24
C ARG A 233 -9.12 -10.19 12.88
N ILE A 234 -9.94 -10.57 11.93
CA ILE A 234 -10.02 -9.95 10.60
C ILE A 234 -11.37 -9.21 10.52
N PRO A 235 -11.38 -7.87 10.54
CA PRO A 235 -12.59 -7.08 10.40
C PRO A 235 -13.24 -7.30 9.02
N LEU A 236 -14.52 -7.63 9.02
CA LEU A 236 -15.26 -8.03 7.81
C LEU A 236 -15.49 -6.90 6.81
N ASP A 237 -15.55 -5.69 7.28
CA ASP A 237 -15.71 -4.47 6.49
C ASP A 237 -14.40 -4.00 5.84
N ARG A 238 -13.29 -4.71 6.13
CA ARG A 238 -11.94 -4.39 5.64
C ARG A 238 -11.34 -5.46 4.75
N ILE A 239 -12.08 -6.52 4.46
CA ILE A 239 -11.60 -7.60 3.60
C ILE A 239 -11.83 -7.29 2.13
N PHE A 240 -10.95 -7.85 1.31
CA PHE A 240 -11.11 -7.95 -0.13
C PHE A 240 -11.32 -9.42 -0.50
N LEU A 241 -12.14 -9.68 -1.50
CA LEU A 241 -12.32 -11.02 -2.05
C LEU A 241 -11.96 -10.98 -3.54
N PHE A 242 -11.03 -11.85 -3.92
CA PHE A 242 -10.56 -11.97 -5.30
C PHE A 242 -10.83 -13.38 -5.82
N ASP A 243 -11.28 -13.46 -7.08
CA ASP A 243 -11.39 -14.71 -7.84
C ASP A 243 -10.02 -15.22 -8.31
#